data_a94692a3ae1be27765c4016c42bcfb08
#
_entry.id   a94692a3ae1be27765c4016c42bcfb08
#
_cell.length_a   1.000
_cell.length_b   1.000
_cell.length_c   1.000
_cell.angle_alpha   90.00
_cell.angle_beta   90.00
_cell.angle_gamma   90.00
#
_symmetry.space_group_name_H-M   'P 1'
#
loop_
_entity.id
_entity.type
_entity.pdbx_description
1 polymer ?
#
loop_
_entity_poly.entity_id
_entity_poly.type
_entity_poly.pdbx_seq_one_letter_code
_entity_poly.pdbx_strand_id
1 'polypeptide(L)'
;MLSKKITLTLSALFTLSACSTHPVYNGHAPHNNIGYNNAHNRYTENNQPRVSNWQFPENNYRPINSSKLLSNYTEQLAMKLIENMNYINSSTPIAITSFVNLDDNLQTTNIFGNHLAESFITELQEFGLSVVDYKHTGTVHVTPLGDFSFSRNGKDIKGYPHIEYTLTGTLTYTNRGVIVNARIIGAKSKVVVSSAKGFIPSFVVESLYPTRRTDGIVLDAIQ
;
A
#
# COMPACT_ATOMS: atom_id res chain seq x y z
N MET A 1 -61.74 22.02 -15.23
CA MET A 1 -62.19 21.04 -16.25
C MET A 1 -60.96 20.32 -16.79
N LEU A 2 -61.07 19.06 -16.88
CA LEU A 2 -60.35 17.94 -17.43
C LEU A 2 -59.27 17.28 -16.51
N SER A 3 -59.80 16.28 -15.84
CA SER A 3 -59.08 15.12 -15.27
C SER A 3 -58.50 14.28 -16.40
N LYS A 4 -57.20 13.86 -16.26
CA LYS A 4 -56.70 12.71 -16.98
C LYS A 4 -56.17 11.68 -16.00
N LYS A 5 -56.94 10.65 -15.87
CA LYS A 5 -56.62 9.37 -15.24
C LYS A 5 -55.54 8.69 -16.08
N ILE A 6 -54.46 8.25 -15.49
CA ILE A 6 -53.51 7.34 -16.11
C ILE A 6 -53.50 6.04 -15.35
N THR A 7 -53.82 5.01 -16.08
CA THR A 7 -54.10 3.64 -15.76
C THR A 7 -52.84 2.89 -15.32
N LEU A 8 -53.01 2.14 -14.24
CA LEU A 8 -52.04 1.19 -13.69
C LEU A 8 -52.05 -0.07 -14.58
N THR A 9 -50.96 -0.46 -15.16
CA THR A 9 -50.76 -1.78 -15.76
C THR A 9 -49.78 -2.60 -14.91
N LEU A 10 -50.34 -3.59 -14.28
CA LEU A 10 -49.73 -4.68 -13.55
C LEU A 10 -49.17 -5.67 -14.57
N SER A 11 -47.89 -6.03 -14.52
CA SER A 11 -47.34 -7.10 -15.35
C SER A 11 -46.28 -7.90 -14.59
N ALA A 12 -46.71 -9.04 -14.17
CA ALA A 12 -46.13 -10.41 -14.19
C ALA A 12 -44.72 -10.67 -13.61
N LEU A 13 -44.79 -11.43 -12.52
CA LEU A 13 -43.71 -12.29 -11.96
C LEU A 13 -43.17 -13.24 -13.04
N PHE A 14 -41.84 -13.30 -13.10
CA PHE A 14 -41.11 -14.49 -13.60
C PHE A 14 -40.14 -14.96 -12.53
N THR A 15 -40.51 -16.02 -11.83
CA THR A 15 -39.63 -16.80 -10.98
C THR A 15 -38.86 -17.79 -11.86
N LEU A 16 -37.53 -17.61 -12.00
CA LEU A 16 -36.65 -18.62 -12.51
C LEU A 16 -35.82 -19.19 -11.34
N SER A 17 -36.30 -20.34 -10.87
CA SER A 17 -35.56 -21.24 -10.00
C SER A 17 -34.50 -21.97 -10.82
N ALA A 18 -33.22 -21.63 -10.66
CA ALA A 18 -32.11 -22.38 -11.17
C ALA A 18 -31.46 -23.16 -10.04
N CYS A 19 -31.78 -24.45 -9.94
CA CYS A 19 -31.01 -25.42 -9.17
C CYS A 19 -29.65 -25.64 -9.87
N SER A 20 -28.56 -25.15 -9.28
CA SER A 20 -27.21 -25.52 -9.69
C SER A 20 -26.74 -26.69 -8.82
N THR A 21 -26.74 -27.87 -9.40
CA THR A 21 -26.12 -29.09 -8.83
C THR A 21 -24.60 -28.99 -9.01
N HIS A 22 -23.86 -28.88 -7.90
CA HIS A 22 -22.42 -28.99 -7.91
C HIS A 22 -22.02 -30.48 -7.96
N PRO A 23 -21.10 -30.87 -8.85
CA PRO A 23 -20.55 -32.23 -8.81
C PRO A 23 -19.58 -32.34 -7.62
N VAL A 24 -19.88 -33.33 -6.74
CA VAL A 24 -18.96 -33.75 -5.68
C VAL A 24 -17.81 -34.52 -6.35
N TYR A 25 -16.61 -33.95 -6.29
CA TYR A 25 -15.38 -34.59 -6.76
C TYR A 25 -14.83 -35.50 -5.66
N ASN A 26 -15.12 -36.81 -5.75
CA ASN A 26 -14.48 -37.86 -4.93
C ASN A 26 -13.14 -38.22 -5.56
N GLY A 27 -12.07 -37.48 -5.25
CA GLY A 27 -10.71 -37.82 -5.62
C GLY A 27 -10.07 -38.70 -4.54
N HIS A 28 -10.06 -40.03 -4.75
CA HIS A 28 -9.18 -40.93 -4.00
C HIS A 28 -7.73 -40.70 -4.46
N ALA A 29 -6.90 -40.16 -3.59
CA ALA A 29 -5.46 -40.16 -3.80
C ALA A 29 -4.87 -41.55 -3.55
N PRO A 30 -3.97 -42.06 -4.38
CA PRO A 30 -3.32 -43.33 -4.14
C PRO A 30 -2.33 -43.19 -2.97
N HIS A 31 -2.50 -44.05 -1.95
CA HIS A 31 -1.55 -44.22 -0.88
C HIS A 31 -0.29 -44.94 -1.41
N ASN A 32 0.80 -44.20 -1.56
CA ASN A 32 2.11 -44.80 -1.71
C ASN A 32 2.62 -45.23 -0.32
N ASN A 33 2.54 -46.57 -0.07
CA ASN A 33 3.22 -47.20 1.08
C ASN A 33 4.73 -47.16 0.83
N ILE A 34 5.41 -46.20 1.47
CA ILE A 34 6.87 -46.25 1.65
C ILE A 34 7.12 -46.94 2.97
N GLY A 35 7.70 -48.17 2.87
CA GLY A 35 8.03 -49.01 4.01
C GLY A 35 9.00 -48.34 4.97
N TYR A 36 8.60 -48.27 6.23
CA TYR A 36 9.50 -47.87 7.33
C TYR A 36 10.38 -49.09 7.70
N ASN A 37 11.65 -49.03 7.35
CA ASN A 37 12.64 -49.92 7.87
C ASN A 37 12.93 -49.55 9.34
N ASN A 38 12.53 -50.42 10.28
CA ASN A 38 12.87 -50.34 11.70
C ASN A 38 14.38 -50.55 11.85
N ALA A 39 15.16 -49.47 11.96
CA ALA A 39 16.51 -49.51 12.47
C ALA A 39 16.42 -49.31 13.98
N HIS A 40 16.77 -50.37 14.75
CA HIS A 40 16.93 -50.34 16.19
C HIS A 40 17.91 -49.21 16.59
N ASN A 41 17.38 -48.17 17.18
CA ASN A 41 18.18 -47.09 17.76
C ASN A 41 18.52 -47.48 19.21
N ARG A 42 19.79 -47.77 19.48
CA ARG A 42 20.33 -47.87 20.83
C ARG A 42 20.28 -46.47 21.47
N TYR A 43 19.49 -46.35 22.51
CA TYR A 43 19.47 -45.20 23.36
C TYR A 43 20.79 -45.11 24.12
N THR A 44 21.67 -44.19 23.78
CA THR A 44 22.66 -43.65 24.68
C THR A 44 22.11 -42.39 25.30
N GLU A 45 21.91 -42.46 26.58
CA GLU A 45 21.41 -41.43 27.45
C GLU A 45 22.41 -40.28 27.51
N ASN A 46 22.10 -39.17 26.77
CA ASN A 46 22.62 -37.85 27.06
C ASN A 46 21.48 -36.86 26.75
N ASN A 47 20.67 -36.62 27.79
CA ASN A 47 19.58 -35.68 27.81
C ASN A 47 20.10 -34.24 27.75
N GLN A 48 20.36 -33.76 26.56
CA GLN A 48 20.30 -32.33 26.23
C GLN A 48 19.35 -32.19 25.06
N PRO A 49 18.25 -31.42 25.15
CA PRO A 49 17.46 -31.13 23.99
C PRO A 49 18.35 -30.33 23.04
N ARG A 50 18.72 -30.94 21.93
CA ARG A 50 19.29 -30.19 20.78
C ARG A 50 18.19 -29.26 20.32
N VAL A 51 18.25 -28.02 20.79
CA VAL A 51 17.57 -26.92 20.13
C VAL A 51 18.15 -26.90 18.72
N SER A 52 17.44 -27.46 17.78
CA SER A 52 17.77 -27.32 16.37
C SER A 52 17.76 -25.81 16.11
N ASN A 53 18.94 -25.27 15.94
CA ASN A 53 19.12 -23.88 15.55
C ASN A 53 18.69 -23.76 14.07
N TRP A 54 17.39 -23.85 13.83
CA TRP A 54 16.80 -23.52 12.55
C TRP A 54 16.92 -22.00 12.42
N GLN A 55 18.10 -21.54 12.01
CA GLN A 55 18.22 -20.24 11.39
C GLN A 55 17.43 -20.35 10.10
N PHE A 56 16.27 -19.69 10.06
CA PHE A 56 15.65 -19.40 8.79
C PHE A 56 16.73 -18.77 7.92
N PRO A 57 16.99 -19.27 6.70
CA PRO A 57 17.89 -18.56 5.80
C PRO A 57 17.39 -17.13 5.75
N GLU A 58 18.25 -16.18 6.07
CA GLU A 58 17.94 -14.77 5.88
C GLU A 58 17.47 -14.65 4.45
N ASN A 59 16.19 -14.36 4.29
CA ASN A 59 15.59 -14.30 2.96
C ASN A 59 16.09 -13.03 2.30
N ASN A 60 17.30 -13.10 1.72
CA ASN A 60 17.94 -12.04 0.93
C ASN A 60 17.19 -11.77 -0.39
N TYR A 61 15.93 -12.25 -0.50
CA TYR A 61 15.10 -11.92 -1.63
C TYR A 61 14.76 -10.44 -1.58
N ARG A 62 15.46 -9.68 -2.41
CA ARG A 62 15.11 -8.29 -2.70
C ARG A 62 14.41 -8.28 -4.05
N PRO A 63 13.15 -7.89 -4.10
CA PRO A 63 12.45 -7.78 -5.36
C PRO A 63 13.16 -6.73 -6.24
N ILE A 64 13.44 -7.11 -7.48
CA ILE A 64 14.13 -6.25 -8.47
C ILE A 64 13.32 -4.98 -8.77
N ASN A 65 12.01 -4.99 -8.52
CA ASN A 65 11.08 -3.89 -8.76
C ASN A 65 10.30 -3.50 -7.50
N SER A 66 11.00 -2.95 -6.52
CA SER A 66 10.37 -2.52 -5.25
C SER A 66 9.35 -1.39 -5.42
N SER A 67 9.56 -0.48 -6.37
CA SER A 67 8.61 0.58 -6.70
C SER A 67 7.29 0.01 -7.23
N LYS A 68 7.34 -1.03 -8.07
CA LYS A 68 6.14 -1.73 -8.56
C LYS A 68 5.39 -2.42 -7.43
N LEU A 69 6.10 -3.01 -6.46
CA LEU A 69 5.45 -3.63 -5.30
C LEU A 69 4.81 -2.60 -4.37
N LEU A 70 5.45 -1.45 -4.14
CA LEU A 70 4.85 -0.37 -3.38
C LEU A 70 3.57 0.13 -4.07
N SER A 71 3.61 0.33 -5.38
CA SER A 71 2.46 0.74 -6.19
C SER A 71 1.27 -0.20 -5.97
N ASN A 72 1.46 -1.52 -6.01
CA ASN A 72 0.36 -2.47 -5.79
C ASN A 72 -0.31 -2.31 -4.41
N TYR A 73 0.46 -2.01 -3.35
CA TYR A 73 -0.09 -1.74 -2.02
C TYR A 73 -0.82 -0.39 -1.96
N THR A 74 -0.27 0.61 -2.65
CA THR A 74 -0.87 1.94 -2.73
C THR A 74 -2.16 1.92 -3.52
N GLU A 75 -2.21 1.20 -4.64
CA GLU A 75 -3.42 0.95 -5.43
C GLU A 75 -4.55 0.34 -4.58
N GLN A 76 -4.25 -0.72 -3.83
CA GLN A 76 -5.22 -1.33 -2.93
C GLN A 76 -5.75 -0.37 -1.86
N LEU A 77 -4.88 0.49 -1.33
CA LEU A 77 -5.28 1.53 -0.37
C LEU A 77 -6.13 2.62 -1.05
N ALA A 78 -5.77 3.03 -2.27
CA ALA A 78 -6.52 3.99 -3.06
C ALA A 78 -7.92 3.46 -3.41
N MET A 79 -8.04 2.21 -3.84
CA MET A 79 -9.33 1.55 -4.06
C MET A 79 -10.22 1.62 -2.80
N LYS A 80 -9.69 1.24 -1.63
CA LYS A 80 -10.44 1.31 -0.37
C LYS A 80 -10.85 2.73 -0.01
N LEU A 81 -10.00 3.73 -0.29
CA LEU A 81 -10.36 5.12 -0.08
C LEU A 81 -11.52 5.52 -0.98
N ILE A 82 -11.50 5.12 -2.25
CA ILE A 82 -12.54 5.45 -3.23
C ILE A 82 -13.85 4.74 -2.89
N GLU A 83 -13.82 3.47 -2.52
CA GLU A 83 -15.01 2.71 -2.10
C GLU A 83 -15.74 3.34 -0.90
N ASN A 84 -14.99 3.95 0.01
CA ASN A 84 -15.52 4.58 1.22
C ASN A 84 -15.71 6.10 1.10
N MET A 85 -15.48 6.66 -0.11
CA MET A 85 -15.43 8.10 -0.32
C MET A 85 -16.82 8.72 -0.37
N ASN A 86 -17.01 9.80 0.39
CA ASN A 86 -18.21 10.60 0.38
C ASN A 86 -17.88 12.06 0.01
N TYR A 87 -18.84 12.74 -0.65
CA TYR A 87 -18.76 14.19 -0.95
C TYR A 87 -17.65 14.63 -1.92
N ILE A 88 -16.95 13.71 -2.58
CA ILE A 88 -15.89 13.99 -3.55
C ILE A 88 -16.32 13.49 -4.93
N ASN A 89 -16.05 14.29 -5.95
CA ASN A 89 -16.22 13.94 -7.35
C ASN A 89 -14.89 14.10 -8.11
N SER A 90 -14.86 13.72 -9.38
CA SER A 90 -13.65 13.74 -10.21
C SER A 90 -13.02 15.13 -10.39
N SER A 91 -13.78 16.20 -10.23
CA SER A 91 -13.30 17.58 -10.37
C SER A 91 -12.89 18.22 -9.05
N THR A 92 -13.11 17.53 -7.91
CA THR A 92 -12.80 18.06 -6.57
C THR A 92 -11.29 18.05 -6.32
N PRO A 93 -10.64 19.21 -6.08
CA PRO A 93 -9.19 19.28 -5.88
C PRO A 93 -8.74 18.61 -4.57
N ILE A 94 -7.88 17.60 -4.66
CA ILE A 94 -7.30 16.88 -3.53
C ILE A 94 -5.79 17.12 -3.51
N ALA A 95 -5.25 17.65 -2.42
CA ALA A 95 -3.81 17.69 -2.17
C ALA A 95 -3.36 16.45 -1.44
N ILE A 96 -2.14 15.97 -1.74
CA ILE A 96 -1.57 14.80 -1.08
C ILE A 96 -0.35 15.23 -0.29
N THR A 97 -0.33 14.97 1.03
CA THR A 97 0.78 15.30 1.91
C THR A 97 1.67 14.09 2.18
N SER A 98 2.89 14.34 2.63
CA SER A 98 3.75 13.26 3.14
C SER A 98 3.04 12.52 4.27
N PHE A 99 3.21 11.19 4.31
CA PHE A 99 2.77 10.38 5.43
C PHE A 99 3.76 10.53 6.58
N VAL A 100 3.25 10.74 7.77
CA VAL A 100 4.05 11.02 8.97
C VAL A 100 4.08 9.83 9.91
N ASN A 101 5.12 9.73 10.73
CA ASN A 101 5.16 8.73 11.79
C ASN A 101 4.05 9.01 12.80
N LEU A 102 3.45 7.94 13.33
CA LEU A 102 2.52 8.05 14.45
C LEU A 102 3.33 8.17 15.76
N ASP A 103 3.94 9.32 15.92
CA ASP A 103 4.72 9.76 17.08
C ASP A 103 4.01 10.89 17.82
N ASP A 104 4.64 11.43 18.86
CA ASP A 104 4.04 12.40 19.78
C ASP A 104 3.65 13.72 19.09
N ASN A 105 4.37 14.13 18.04
CA ASN A 105 4.18 15.43 17.40
C ASN A 105 3.57 15.38 16.00
N LEU A 106 3.53 14.20 15.35
CA LEU A 106 3.03 13.99 13.99
C LEU A 106 3.72 14.88 12.93
N GLN A 107 4.98 15.26 13.17
CA GLN A 107 5.76 16.14 12.29
C GLN A 107 6.95 15.42 11.64
N THR A 108 7.14 14.14 11.96
CA THR A 108 8.27 13.34 11.45
C THR A 108 7.85 12.51 10.25
N THR A 109 8.56 12.66 9.15
CA THR A 109 8.42 11.80 7.96
C THR A 109 9.78 11.29 7.51
N ASN A 110 9.78 10.33 6.58
CA ASN A 110 10.97 9.76 6.01
C ASN A 110 10.82 9.47 4.50
N ILE A 111 11.82 8.86 3.88
CA ILE A 111 11.81 8.52 2.46
C ILE A 111 10.56 7.70 2.09
N PHE A 112 10.20 6.71 2.90
CA PHE A 112 9.02 5.87 2.66
C PHE A 112 7.72 6.69 2.70
N GLY A 113 7.54 7.57 3.69
CA GLY A 113 6.35 8.43 3.78
C GLY A 113 6.21 9.40 2.60
N ASN A 114 7.34 9.86 2.06
CA ASN A 114 7.37 10.67 0.85
C ASN A 114 7.04 9.84 -0.40
N HIS A 115 7.65 8.65 -0.57
CA HIS A 115 7.34 7.77 -1.69
C HIS A 115 5.89 7.33 -1.72
N LEU A 116 5.32 7.06 -0.55
CA LEU A 116 3.91 6.70 -0.44
C LEU A 116 3.00 7.83 -0.94
N ALA A 117 3.33 9.09 -0.59
CA ALA A 117 2.60 10.25 -1.09
C ALA A 117 2.69 10.39 -2.62
N GLU A 118 3.88 10.22 -3.20
CA GLU A 118 4.07 10.25 -4.66
C GLU A 118 3.30 9.11 -5.36
N SER A 119 3.31 7.89 -4.79
CA SER A 119 2.50 6.79 -5.33
C SER A 119 1.00 7.11 -5.30
N PHE A 120 0.48 7.71 -4.23
CA PHE A 120 -0.92 8.10 -4.16
C PHE A 120 -1.29 9.18 -5.18
N ILE A 121 -0.38 10.07 -5.57
CA ILE A 121 -0.63 11.03 -6.66
C ILE A 121 -0.98 10.28 -7.94
N THR A 122 -0.17 9.28 -8.30
CA THR A 122 -0.37 8.46 -9.49
C THR A 122 -1.68 7.67 -9.40
N GLU A 123 -1.87 6.92 -8.33
CA GLU A 123 -3.03 6.03 -8.18
C GLU A 123 -4.36 6.83 -8.20
N LEU A 124 -4.45 7.94 -7.46
CA LEU A 124 -5.69 8.72 -7.46
C LEU A 124 -5.96 9.37 -8.83
N GLN A 125 -4.92 9.75 -9.56
CA GLN A 125 -5.05 10.28 -10.91
C GLN A 125 -5.51 9.19 -11.90
N GLU A 126 -4.99 7.97 -11.78
CA GLU A 126 -5.43 6.81 -12.57
C GLU A 126 -6.90 6.47 -12.32
N PHE A 127 -7.39 6.65 -11.10
CA PHE A 127 -8.81 6.55 -10.75
C PHE A 127 -9.65 7.76 -11.18
N GLY A 128 -9.07 8.74 -11.87
CA GLY A 128 -9.77 9.89 -12.45
C GLY A 128 -10.09 11.00 -11.45
N LEU A 129 -9.41 11.07 -10.31
CA LEU A 129 -9.56 12.16 -9.34
C LEU A 129 -8.65 13.33 -9.67
N SER A 130 -9.09 14.55 -9.34
CA SER A 130 -8.31 15.79 -9.51
C SER A 130 -7.28 15.91 -8.39
N VAL A 131 -5.99 15.71 -8.71
CA VAL A 131 -4.88 15.84 -7.76
C VAL A 131 -4.17 17.15 -7.93
N VAL A 132 -3.91 17.85 -6.83
CA VAL A 132 -3.16 19.10 -6.77
C VAL A 132 -1.78 18.84 -6.20
N ASP A 133 -0.73 19.06 -6.99
CA ASP A 133 0.64 19.05 -6.50
C ASP A 133 1.07 20.48 -6.10
N TYR A 134 0.87 20.78 -4.83
CA TYR A 134 1.20 22.08 -4.26
C TYR A 134 2.72 22.33 -4.08
N LYS A 135 3.56 21.32 -4.32
CA LYS A 135 5.03 21.43 -4.31
C LYS A 135 5.57 22.05 -5.60
N HIS A 136 4.74 22.13 -6.65
CA HIS A 136 5.09 22.82 -7.89
C HIS A 136 5.23 24.32 -7.67
N THR A 137 6.37 24.88 -8.06
CA THR A 137 6.71 26.30 -7.79
C THR A 137 5.98 27.31 -8.70
N GLY A 138 5.33 26.82 -9.76
CA GLY A 138 4.74 27.64 -10.83
C GLY A 138 5.77 28.25 -11.80
N THR A 139 7.05 27.93 -11.65
CA THR A 139 8.15 28.36 -12.51
C THR A 139 9.14 27.23 -12.73
N VAL A 140 9.90 27.29 -13.83
CA VAL A 140 11.02 26.38 -14.10
C VAL A 140 12.32 27.15 -13.84
N HIS A 141 13.15 26.62 -12.93
CA HIS A 141 14.47 27.16 -12.62
C HIS A 141 15.54 26.34 -13.36
N VAL A 142 16.17 26.96 -14.34
CA VAL A 142 17.24 26.32 -15.12
C VAL A 142 18.58 26.55 -14.43
N THR A 143 19.32 25.49 -14.14
CA THR A 143 20.65 25.53 -13.51
C THR A 143 21.63 24.58 -14.21
N PRO A 144 22.94 24.71 -13.97
CA PRO A 144 23.93 23.75 -14.49
C PRO A 144 23.72 22.31 -14.01
N LEU A 145 22.95 22.09 -12.94
CA LEU A 145 22.65 20.76 -12.38
C LEU A 145 21.33 20.17 -12.91
N GLY A 146 20.53 20.97 -13.63
CA GLY A 146 19.23 20.55 -14.17
C GLY A 146 18.15 21.60 -14.03
N ASP A 147 16.96 21.26 -14.50
CA ASP A 147 15.78 22.12 -14.49
C ASP A 147 14.84 21.71 -13.37
N PHE A 148 14.51 22.66 -12.50
CA PHE A 148 13.73 22.41 -11.29
C PHE A 148 12.42 23.18 -11.31
N SER A 149 11.31 22.48 -11.01
CA SER A 149 9.96 23.07 -10.89
C SER A 149 9.29 22.71 -9.57
N PHE A 150 9.96 21.93 -8.71
CA PHE A 150 9.45 21.54 -7.40
C PHE A 150 10.31 22.13 -6.28
N SER A 151 9.67 22.46 -5.17
CA SER A 151 10.35 22.86 -3.95
C SER A 151 9.61 22.34 -2.71
N ARG A 152 10.37 22.05 -1.64
CA ARG A 152 9.84 21.83 -0.29
C ARG A 152 9.97 23.08 0.59
N ASN A 153 10.56 24.14 0.06
CA ASN A 153 10.64 25.42 0.73
C ASN A 153 9.41 26.26 0.34
N GLY A 154 8.54 26.53 1.31
CA GLY A 154 7.31 27.32 1.08
C GLY A 154 7.55 28.70 0.51
N LYS A 155 8.76 29.28 0.62
CA LYS A 155 9.09 30.59 0.04
C LYS A 155 9.21 30.53 -1.50
N ASP A 156 9.51 29.37 -2.05
CA ASP A 156 9.68 29.16 -3.50
C ASP A 156 8.35 28.84 -4.17
N ILE A 157 7.34 28.43 -3.40
CA ILE A 157 6.01 28.08 -3.88
C ILE A 157 5.19 29.34 -4.01
N LYS A 158 4.89 29.72 -5.27
CA LYS A 158 4.09 30.91 -5.56
C LYS A 158 2.61 30.53 -5.76
N GLY A 159 1.74 31.34 -5.16
CA GLY A 159 0.30 31.12 -5.19
C GLY A 159 -0.13 30.02 -4.21
N TYR A 160 -1.43 30.00 -3.94
CA TYR A 160 -2.04 28.96 -3.11
C TYR A 160 -3.08 28.24 -3.98
N PRO A 161 -2.80 27.01 -4.42
CA PRO A 161 -3.79 26.26 -5.16
C PRO A 161 -5.05 26.07 -4.32
N HIS A 162 -6.20 26.06 -4.98
CA HIS A 162 -7.45 25.77 -4.30
C HIS A 162 -7.45 24.30 -3.87
N ILE A 163 -7.40 24.04 -2.57
CA ILE A 163 -7.41 22.71 -1.98
C ILE A 163 -8.71 22.58 -1.17
N GLU A 164 -9.56 21.66 -1.57
CA GLU A 164 -10.80 21.34 -0.85
C GLU A 164 -10.60 20.21 0.13
N TYR A 165 -9.83 19.20 -0.27
CA TYR A 165 -9.54 18.02 0.52
C TYR A 165 -8.04 17.72 0.54
N THR A 166 -7.62 17.05 1.59
CA THR A 166 -6.24 16.60 1.76
C THR A 166 -6.22 15.12 2.05
N LEU A 167 -5.51 14.35 1.22
CA LEU A 167 -5.08 13.00 1.56
C LEU A 167 -3.83 13.07 2.41
N THR A 168 -3.89 12.49 3.58
CA THR A 168 -2.80 12.42 4.54
C THR A 168 -2.85 11.09 5.28
N GLY A 169 -1.82 10.76 6.05
CA GLY A 169 -1.83 9.53 6.82
C GLY A 169 -0.70 9.40 7.81
N THR A 170 -0.82 8.35 8.62
CA THR A 170 0.17 8.01 9.64
C THR A 170 0.76 6.62 9.40
N LEU A 171 2.01 6.47 9.79
CA LEU A 171 2.82 5.26 9.67
C LEU A 171 3.14 4.71 11.06
N THR A 172 2.86 3.42 11.27
CA THR A 172 3.28 2.70 12.47
C THR A 172 4.23 1.59 12.08
N TYR A 173 5.47 1.69 12.49
CA TYR A 173 6.52 0.71 12.20
C TYR A 173 6.43 -0.46 13.16
N THR A 174 6.54 -1.66 12.60
CA THR A 174 6.60 -2.93 13.32
C THR A 174 7.80 -3.73 12.82
N ASN A 175 8.20 -4.78 13.53
CA ASN A 175 9.28 -5.67 13.09
C ASN A 175 8.95 -6.47 11.80
N ARG A 176 7.70 -6.50 11.34
CA ARG A 176 7.28 -7.22 10.13
C ARG A 176 6.95 -6.29 8.95
N GLY A 177 6.86 -4.99 9.19
CA GLY A 177 6.50 -4.01 8.17
C GLY A 177 5.83 -2.77 8.76
N VAL A 178 5.13 -2.03 7.93
CA VAL A 178 4.53 -0.74 8.28
C VAL A 178 3.00 -0.81 8.13
N ILE A 179 2.30 -0.39 9.17
CA ILE A 179 0.86 -0.14 9.11
C ILE A 179 0.66 1.29 8.60
N VAL A 180 -0.09 1.43 7.53
CA VAL A 180 -0.45 2.71 6.91
C VAL A 180 -1.91 3.01 7.24
N ASN A 181 -2.18 4.18 7.82
CA ASN A 181 -3.53 4.70 8.00
C ASN A 181 -3.68 5.95 7.12
N ALA A 182 -4.40 5.83 6.00
CA ALA A 182 -4.68 6.91 5.08
C ALA A 182 -6.07 7.51 5.34
N ARG A 183 -6.20 8.83 5.18
CA ARG A 183 -7.48 9.55 5.33
C ARG A 183 -7.58 10.67 4.32
N ILE A 184 -8.77 10.87 3.77
CA ILE A 184 -9.12 12.07 3.02
C ILE A 184 -9.97 12.95 3.94
N ILE A 185 -9.53 14.20 4.14
CA ILE A 185 -10.07 15.12 5.13
C ILE A 185 -10.39 16.44 4.44
N GLY A 186 -11.57 17.00 4.69
CA GLY A 186 -11.92 18.33 4.22
C GLY A 186 -11.00 19.39 4.81
N ALA A 187 -10.34 20.19 3.99
CA ALA A 187 -9.32 21.14 4.43
C ALA A 187 -9.86 22.19 5.42
N LYS A 188 -11.09 22.66 5.21
CA LYS A 188 -11.76 23.61 6.08
C LYS A 188 -12.62 22.94 7.16
N SER A 189 -13.40 21.93 6.77
CA SER A 189 -14.37 21.28 7.66
C SER A 189 -13.73 20.35 8.70
N LYS A 190 -12.51 19.86 8.44
CA LYS A 190 -11.81 18.83 9.23
C LYS A 190 -12.56 17.48 9.29
N VAL A 191 -13.59 17.31 8.49
CA VAL A 191 -14.37 16.07 8.42
C VAL A 191 -13.57 15.03 7.61
N VAL A 192 -13.42 13.83 8.17
CA VAL A 192 -12.87 12.68 7.43
C VAL A 192 -13.97 12.14 6.52
N VAL A 193 -13.74 12.22 5.22
CA VAL A 193 -14.71 11.80 4.19
C VAL A 193 -14.37 10.43 3.58
N SER A 194 -13.16 9.95 3.82
CA SER A 194 -12.72 8.61 3.47
C SER A 194 -11.55 8.18 4.34
N SER A 195 -11.44 6.88 4.60
CA SER A 195 -10.29 6.30 5.31
C SER A 195 -9.98 4.89 4.82
N ALA A 196 -8.69 4.55 4.81
CA ALA A 196 -8.21 3.21 4.52
C ALA A 196 -7.07 2.83 5.43
N LYS A 197 -6.97 1.54 5.75
CA LYS A 197 -5.86 0.96 6.51
C LYS A 197 -5.26 -0.20 5.72
N GLY A 198 -3.93 -0.27 5.68
CA GLY A 198 -3.19 -1.36 5.05
C GLY A 198 -1.92 -1.69 5.80
N PHE A 199 -1.32 -2.81 5.41
CA PHE A 199 -0.04 -3.27 5.91
C PHE A 199 0.92 -3.45 4.73
N ILE A 200 2.11 -2.89 4.82
CA ILE A 200 3.16 -3.00 3.82
C ILE A 200 4.34 -3.75 4.45
N PRO A 201 4.74 -4.92 3.91
CA PRO A 201 5.81 -5.73 4.47
C PRO A 201 7.17 -5.01 4.50
N SER A 202 8.03 -5.36 5.48
CA SER A 202 9.34 -4.71 5.66
C SER A 202 10.22 -4.79 4.43
N PHE A 203 10.23 -5.91 3.69
CA PHE A 203 11.04 -6.07 2.49
C PHE A 203 10.69 -5.07 1.37
N VAL A 204 9.42 -4.62 1.29
CA VAL A 204 9.00 -3.57 0.34
C VAL A 204 9.53 -2.22 0.79
N VAL A 205 9.42 -1.92 2.09
CA VAL A 205 9.89 -0.66 2.68
C VAL A 205 11.41 -0.53 2.57
N GLU A 206 12.14 -1.58 2.96
CA GLU A 206 13.61 -1.62 2.94
C GLU A 206 14.20 -1.47 1.54
N SER A 207 13.50 -1.98 0.52
CA SER A 207 13.96 -1.90 -0.86
C SER A 207 13.98 -0.48 -1.43
N LEU A 208 13.26 0.46 -0.80
CA LEU A 208 13.27 1.89 -1.17
C LEU A 208 14.49 2.63 -0.62
N TYR A 209 15.19 2.04 0.34
CA TYR A 209 16.40 2.64 0.88
C TYR A 209 17.63 2.15 0.12
N PRO A 210 18.54 3.05 -0.30
CA PRO A 210 19.77 2.63 -0.95
C PRO A 210 20.57 1.74 0.01
N THR A 211 20.80 0.50 -0.39
CA THR A 211 21.73 -0.37 0.34
C THR A 211 23.13 0.20 0.21
N ARG A 212 23.79 0.45 1.34
CA ARG A 212 25.24 0.46 1.35
C ARG A 212 25.67 -0.95 0.98
N ARG A 213 26.07 -1.17 -0.26
CA ARG A 213 26.80 -2.38 -0.64
C ARG A 213 28.13 -2.33 0.09
N THR A 214 28.25 -3.11 1.15
CA THR A 214 29.53 -3.48 1.78
C THR A 214 30.04 -4.76 1.12
N ASP A 215 30.05 -4.79 -0.20
CA ASP A 215 30.64 -5.87 -0.99
C ASP A 215 32.10 -5.54 -1.40
N GLY A 216 32.74 -4.68 -0.63
CA GLY A 216 34.21 -4.58 -0.65
C GLY A 216 34.80 -5.78 0.08
N ILE A 217 35.37 -6.75 -0.64
CA ILE A 217 36.30 -7.72 -0.07
C ILE A 217 37.48 -6.91 0.48
N VAL A 218 37.59 -6.82 1.80
CA VAL A 218 38.79 -6.28 2.44
C VAL A 218 39.88 -7.33 2.21
N LEU A 219 40.74 -7.11 1.22
CA LEU A 219 41.98 -7.86 1.09
C LEU A 219 42.93 -7.33 2.15
N ASP A 220 43.08 -8.07 3.24
CA ASP A 220 44.14 -7.82 4.19
C ASP A 220 45.48 -8.00 3.43
N ALA A 221 46.24 -6.92 3.35
CA ALA A 221 47.57 -6.98 2.81
C ALA A 221 48.43 -7.89 3.72
N ILE A 222 48.81 -9.04 3.19
CA ILE A 222 49.79 -9.93 3.84
C ILE A 222 51.11 -9.17 3.86
N GLN A 223 51.60 -8.82 5.06
CA GLN A 223 52.94 -8.31 5.31
C GLN A 223 53.94 -9.46 5.30
#